data_1aa6f24d2a1ee42746181c9f6422d7d6
#
_entry.id   1aa6f24d2a1ee42746181c9f6422d7d6
#
_cell.length_a   1.000
_cell.length_b   1.000
_cell.length_c   1.000
_cell.angle_alpha   90.00
_cell.angle_beta   90.00
_cell.angle_gamma   90.00
#
_symmetry.space_group_name_H-M   'P 1'
#
loop_
_entity.id
_entity.type
_entity.pdbx_description
1 polymer ?
#
loop_
_entity_poly.entity_id
_entity_poly.type
_entity_poly.pdbx_seq_one_letter_code
_entity_poly.pdbx_strand_id
1 'polypeptide(L)'
;MTILYWRYFFTPPGGWGKSRGLYLAQSWHHQGYPVWVLASGSYFPDALRLRLGKRRVFRTKEGIPIIWYPTPYHQRQPLRSRLWSFVRYTIFSLYILYRLRRRKLYILAVTPPPTTLWGAALWCRLMGQPFALEVTDAWPHVLEDLGLVKGLFRGLLRWAFRWGYRQADFIAAYSPGIQEALRPLVGKTPLFLSHNGTNPRVFRRVGPPPYLPFRLVYAGTFGRVNHLDFLLEVAKHLLPWRGIEIWLLGDGSERPRLEAAARHLPNLWIFPPVPPEELPYWLSQCHIGVSTVLPAQSLATNAASKFYHYLANGLVVGLSYGGWQTEVLSQYQCGFSAEEPALFAEKVLYYYFHRRIWWESQAFGRLVAEQFFDQKVIGQQLLEKIRTFAEDVRAGVATASAAGGDV
;
A
#
# COMPACT_ATOMS: atom_id res chain seq x y z
N MET A 1 8.39 6.55 -25.12
CA MET A 1 8.45 5.36 -24.22
C MET A 1 7.06 5.09 -23.69
N THR A 2 6.63 3.83 -23.65
CA THR A 2 5.37 3.42 -23.01
C THR A 2 5.65 2.79 -21.65
N ILE A 3 5.00 3.25 -20.60
CA ILE A 3 5.13 2.66 -19.27
C ILE A 3 4.15 1.49 -19.18
N LEU A 4 4.65 0.27 -18.93
CA LEU A 4 3.82 -0.88 -18.59
C LEU A 4 3.83 -1.05 -17.06
N TYR A 5 2.72 -0.70 -16.43
CA TYR A 5 2.54 -0.81 -14.98
C TYR A 5 1.99 -2.20 -14.64
N TRP A 6 2.88 -3.10 -14.22
CA TRP A 6 2.58 -4.50 -13.92
C TRP A 6 2.27 -4.68 -12.44
N ARG A 7 0.99 -4.66 -12.09
CA ARG A 7 0.50 -4.64 -10.72
C ARG A 7 -0.61 -5.65 -10.47
N TYR A 8 -0.34 -6.69 -9.67
CA TYR A 8 -1.33 -7.70 -9.31
C TYR A 8 -2.54 -7.09 -8.59
N PHE A 9 -2.31 -6.41 -7.47
CA PHE A 9 -3.33 -5.75 -6.66
C PHE A 9 -3.64 -4.36 -7.22
N PHE A 10 -4.42 -4.32 -8.28
CA PHE A 10 -4.85 -3.10 -8.93
C PHE A 10 -6.34 -2.87 -8.74
N THR A 11 -6.72 -1.68 -8.29
CA THR A 11 -8.12 -1.26 -8.13
C THR A 11 -8.52 -0.39 -9.33
N PRO A 12 -9.45 -0.86 -10.17
CA PRO A 12 -9.97 -0.06 -11.30
C PRO A 12 -10.92 1.03 -10.81
N PRO A 13 -11.34 1.97 -11.69
CA PRO A 13 -12.38 2.95 -11.36
C PRO A 13 -13.65 2.26 -10.80
N GLY A 14 -14.20 2.78 -9.70
CA GLY A 14 -15.34 2.22 -8.99
C GLY A 14 -15.05 0.95 -8.20
N GLY A 15 -13.78 0.57 -8.04
CA GLY A 15 -13.35 -0.58 -7.26
C GLY A 15 -13.06 -0.22 -5.80
N TRP A 16 -13.14 -1.23 -4.93
CA TRP A 16 -12.84 -1.13 -3.51
C TRP A 16 -11.33 -1.29 -3.25
N GLY A 17 -10.74 -0.44 -2.43
CA GLY A 17 -9.36 -0.61 -1.93
C GLY A 17 -8.37 0.44 -2.43
N LYS A 18 -7.09 0.03 -2.52
CA LYS A 18 -5.96 0.94 -2.74
C LYS A 18 -5.98 1.59 -4.13
N SER A 19 -6.21 2.90 -4.20
CA SER A 19 -6.30 3.67 -5.45
C SER A 19 -4.94 4.10 -6.04
N ARG A 20 -3.81 3.95 -5.31
CA ARG A 20 -2.48 4.43 -5.76
C ARG A 20 -2.15 4.03 -7.21
N GLY A 21 -2.36 2.76 -7.57
CA GLY A 21 -2.03 2.29 -8.92
C GLY A 21 -2.79 3.01 -10.02
N LEU A 22 -4.08 3.22 -9.83
CA LEU A 22 -4.92 3.97 -10.77
C LEU A 22 -4.49 5.43 -10.82
N TYR A 23 -4.28 6.05 -9.66
CA TYR A 23 -3.90 7.45 -9.56
C TYR A 23 -2.57 7.73 -10.26
N LEU A 24 -1.54 6.90 -10.04
CA LEU A 24 -0.25 7.03 -10.72
C LEU A 24 -0.40 6.88 -12.24
N ALA A 25 -1.13 5.85 -12.69
CA ALA A 25 -1.38 5.64 -14.12
C ALA A 25 -2.07 6.84 -14.78
N GLN A 26 -3.07 7.42 -14.12
CA GLN A 26 -3.76 8.64 -14.56
C GLN A 26 -2.83 9.85 -14.58
N SER A 27 -2.06 10.05 -13.49
CA SER A 27 -1.11 11.17 -13.38
C SER A 27 -0.07 11.16 -14.50
N TRP A 28 0.52 10.00 -14.80
CA TRP A 28 1.50 9.87 -15.88
C TRP A 28 0.86 10.02 -17.27
N HIS A 29 -0.35 9.50 -17.45
CA HIS A 29 -1.10 9.65 -18.70
C HIS A 29 -1.41 11.11 -18.99
N HIS A 30 -1.86 11.89 -18.00
CA HIS A 30 -2.11 13.33 -18.13
C HIS A 30 -0.84 14.14 -18.40
N GLN A 31 0.33 13.63 -18.02
CA GLN A 31 1.63 14.22 -18.37
C GLN A 31 2.14 13.81 -19.78
N GLY A 32 1.28 13.16 -20.59
CA GLY A 32 1.58 12.78 -21.97
C GLY A 32 2.33 11.45 -22.14
N TYR A 33 2.51 10.66 -21.06
CA TYR A 33 3.14 9.34 -21.17
C TYR A 33 2.09 8.28 -21.49
N PRO A 34 2.27 7.48 -22.56
CA PRO A 34 1.44 6.30 -22.78
C PRO A 34 1.64 5.29 -21.64
N VAL A 35 0.56 5.01 -20.89
CA VAL A 35 0.57 4.05 -19.78
C VAL A 35 -0.34 2.89 -20.11
N TRP A 36 0.14 1.68 -19.88
CA TRP A 36 -0.63 0.45 -19.94
C TRP A 36 -0.59 -0.21 -18.58
N VAL A 37 -1.74 -0.69 -18.11
CA VAL A 37 -1.82 -1.40 -16.83
C VAL A 37 -2.03 -2.88 -17.09
N LEU A 38 -1.21 -3.72 -16.46
CA LEU A 38 -1.36 -5.17 -16.44
C LEU A 38 -1.77 -5.58 -15.03
N ALA A 39 -3.03 -6.04 -14.88
CA ALA A 39 -3.68 -6.23 -13.58
C ALA A 39 -4.23 -7.64 -13.39
N SER A 40 -4.40 -8.07 -12.14
CA SER A 40 -5.30 -9.16 -11.81
C SER A 40 -6.74 -8.64 -11.65
N GLY A 41 -7.72 -9.53 -11.75
CA GLY A 41 -9.11 -9.19 -11.44
C GLY A 41 -9.46 -9.26 -9.95
N SER A 42 -8.49 -9.40 -9.05
CA SER A 42 -8.72 -9.65 -7.62
C SER A 42 -9.50 -8.54 -6.90
N TYR A 43 -9.28 -7.29 -7.29
CA TYR A 43 -9.97 -6.12 -6.71
C TYR A 43 -10.99 -5.49 -7.68
N PHE A 44 -11.39 -6.23 -8.72
CA PHE A 44 -12.43 -5.74 -9.62
C PHE A 44 -13.81 -5.99 -9.02
N PRO A 45 -14.71 -5.00 -9.01
CA PRO A 45 -16.10 -5.19 -8.63
C PRO A 45 -16.76 -6.27 -9.48
N ASP A 46 -17.66 -7.06 -8.89
CA ASP A 46 -18.35 -8.13 -9.62
C ASP A 46 -19.17 -7.59 -10.79
N ALA A 47 -19.81 -6.44 -10.63
CA ALA A 47 -20.51 -5.76 -11.73
C ALA A 47 -19.58 -5.43 -12.91
N LEU A 48 -18.34 -5.00 -12.64
CA LEU A 48 -17.35 -4.77 -13.70
C LEU A 48 -16.91 -6.07 -14.36
N ARG A 49 -16.66 -7.12 -13.57
CA ARG A 49 -16.27 -8.45 -14.10
C ARG A 49 -17.36 -9.02 -15.01
N LEU A 50 -18.62 -8.96 -14.59
CA LEU A 50 -19.78 -9.40 -15.36
C LEU A 50 -19.89 -8.63 -16.68
N ARG A 51 -19.77 -7.29 -16.62
CA ARG A 51 -19.81 -6.44 -17.82
C ARG A 51 -18.67 -6.75 -18.81
N LEU A 52 -17.49 -7.04 -18.32
CA LEU A 52 -16.33 -7.36 -19.15
C LEU A 52 -16.40 -8.78 -19.75
N GLY A 53 -17.01 -9.75 -19.05
CA GLY A 53 -17.16 -11.12 -19.49
C GLY A 53 -15.83 -11.74 -19.93
N LYS A 54 -15.74 -12.12 -21.21
CA LYS A 54 -14.52 -12.69 -21.84
C LYS A 54 -13.49 -11.63 -22.27
N ARG A 55 -13.83 -10.36 -22.28
CA ARG A 55 -12.90 -9.30 -22.69
C ARG A 55 -11.75 -9.16 -21.68
N ARG A 56 -10.51 -9.21 -22.16
CA ARG A 56 -9.30 -9.11 -21.33
C ARG A 56 -8.68 -7.71 -21.34
N VAL A 57 -9.23 -6.80 -22.13
CA VAL A 57 -8.76 -5.41 -22.22
C VAL A 57 -9.97 -4.49 -22.18
N PHE A 58 -9.85 -3.44 -21.37
CA PHE A 58 -10.79 -2.32 -21.39
C PHE A 58 -10.01 -1.01 -21.18
N ARG A 59 -10.67 0.11 -21.37
CA ARG A 59 -10.07 1.44 -21.17
C ARG A 59 -10.79 2.17 -20.03
N THR A 60 -10.02 2.94 -19.26
CA THR A 60 -10.60 3.92 -18.32
C THR A 60 -11.27 5.05 -19.08
N LYS A 61 -11.94 5.97 -18.37
CA LYS A 61 -12.55 7.17 -18.97
C LYS A 61 -11.51 8.05 -19.66
N GLU A 62 -10.29 8.09 -19.12
CA GLU A 62 -9.14 8.82 -19.67
C GLU A 62 -8.46 8.09 -20.85
N GLY A 63 -8.93 6.90 -21.21
CA GLY A 63 -8.41 6.13 -22.33
C GLY A 63 -7.26 5.17 -21.99
N ILE A 64 -6.86 5.04 -20.72
CA ILE A 64 -5.76 4.16 -20.28
C ILE A 64 -6.17 2.69 -20.47
N PRO A 65 -5.44 1.90 -21.27
CA PRO A 65 -5.72 0.48 -21.45
C PRO A 65 -5.34 -0.32 -20.20
N ILE A 66 -6.30 -1.11 -19.70
CA ILE A 66 -6.11 -2.05 -18.61
C ILE A 66 -6.25 -3.45 -19.19
N ILE A 67 -5.17 -4.21 -19.17
CA ILE A 67 -5.11 -5.63 -19.53
C ILE A 67 -5.25 -6.41 -18.23
N TRP A 68 -6.24 -7.32 -18.13
CA TRP A 68 -6.51 -7.98 -16.88
C TRP A 68 -6.70 -9.49 -17.02
N TYR A 69 -6.35 -10.20 -15.95
CA TYR A 69 -6.55 -11.63 -15.83
C TYR A 69 -7.57 -11.96 -14.73
N PRO A 70 -8.59 -12.79 -15.00
CA PRO A 70 -9.58 -13.16 -14.01
C PRO A 70 -8.97 -14.13 -12.99
N THR A 71 -8.49 -13.59 -11.89
CA THR A 71 -7.99 -14.39 -10.77
C THR A 71 -9.04 -14.42 -9.67
N PRO A 72 -9.52 -15.59 -9.25
CA PRO A 72 -10.26 -15.70 -8.02
C PRO A 72 -9.29 -15.48 -6.85
N TYR A 73 -9.38 -14.34 -6.20
CA TYR A 73 -8.59 -14.03 -5.02
C TYR A 73 -9.50 -13.52 -3.91
N HIS A 74 -9.55 -14.27 -2.81
CA HIS A 74 -10.19 -13.84 -1.57
C HIS A 74 -9.23 -14.08 -0.40
N GLN A 75 -9.24 -13.21 0.58
CA GLN A 75 -8.34 -13.31 1.75
C GLN A 75 -8.58 -14.60 2.56
N ARG A 76 -9.79 -15.18 2.47
CA ARG A 76 -10.17 -16.45 3.14
C ARG A 76 -9.72 -17.71 2.36
N GLN A 77 -9.12 -17.56 1.16
CA GLN A 77 -8.65 -18.71 0.39
C GLN A 77 -7.42 -19.38 1.02
N PRO A 78 -7.30 -20.72 0.89
CA PRO A 78 -6.09 -21.44 1.29
C PRO A 78 -4.83 -20.88 0.59
N LEU A 79 -3.72 -20.88 1.30
CA LEU A 79 -2.44 -20.35 0.80
C LEU A 79 -2.04 -20.94 -0.56
N ARG A 80 -2.24 -22.26 -0.76
CA ARG A 80 -1.95 -22.95 -2.03
C ARG A 80 -2.75 -22.37 -3.21
N SER A 81 -4.03 -22.08 -3.02
CA SER A 81 -4.89 -21.48 -4.05
C SER A 81 -4.44 -20.05 -4.39
N ARG A 82 -4.02 -19.28 -3.38
CA ARG A 82 -3.48 -17.93 -3.58
C ARG A 82 -2.16 -17.96 -4.37
N LEU A 83 -1.25 -18.86 -4.03
CA LEU A 83 0.03 -19.05 -4.75
C LEU A 83 -0.23 -19.45 -6.22
N TRP A 84 -1.17 -20.35 -6.47
CA TRP A 84 -1.55 -20.73 -7.84
C TRP A 84 -2.13 -19.56 -8.65
N SER A 85 -2.90 -18.69 -8.00
CA SER A 85 -3.41 -17.47 -8.63
C SER A 85 -2.28 -16.52 -9.03
N PHE A 86 -1.24 -16.40 -8.21
CA PHE A 86 -0.06 -15.58 -8.51
C PHE A 86 0.73 -16.16 -9.70
N VAL A 87 0.95 -17.46 -9.74
CA VAL A 87 1.66 -18.15 -10.83
C VAL A 87 0.91 -17.98 -12.15
N ARG A 88 -0.39 -18.27 -12.17
CA ARG A 88 -1.22 -18.14 -13.39
C ARG A 88 -1.23 -16.71 -13.92
N TYR A 89 -1.36 -15.73 -13.03
CA TYR A 89 -1.29 -14.33 -13.42
C TYR A 89 0.07 -13.96 -14.01
N THR A 90 1.16 -14.42 -13.42
CA THR A 90 2.51 -14.14 -13.91
C THR A 90 2.74 -14.79 -15.29
N ILE A 91 2.29 -16.04 -15.52
CA ILE A 91 2.36 -16.68 -16.82
C ILE A 91 1.56 -15.88 -17.86
N PHE A 92 0.34 -15.48 -17.53
CA PHE A 92 -0.46 -14.62 -18.41
C PHE A 92 0.25 -13.30 -18.71
N SER A 93 0.87 -12.70 -17.72
CA SER A 93 1.60 -11.44 -17.86
C SER A 93 2.80 -11.58 -18.79
N LEU A 94 3.57 -12.66 -18.66
CA LEU A 94 4.69 -12.98 -19.55
C LEU A 94 4.21 -13.22 -21.00
N TYR A 95 3.06 -13.88 -21.19
CA TYR A 95 2.44 -14.02 -22.50
C TYR A 95 2.09 -12.65 -23.11
N ILE A 96 1.51 -11.74 -22.35
CA ILE A 96 1.22 -10.37 -22.81
C ILE A 96 2.50 -9.62 -23.15
N LEU A 97 3.53 -9.69 -22.31
CA LEU A 97 4.85 -9.11 -22.60
C LEU A 97 5.43 -9.66 -23.91
N TYR A 98 5.33 -10.98 -24.14
CA TYR A 98 5.76 -11.59 -25.38
C TYR A 98 5.00 -11.06 -26.61
N ARG A 99 3.68 -10.83 -26.50
CA ARG A 99 2.87 -10.21 -27.56
C ARG A 99 3.29 -8.75 -27.82
N LEU A 100 3.78 -8.06 -26.80
CA LEU A 100 4.21 -6.67 -26.83
C LEU A 100 5.73 -6.49 -27.03
N ARG A 101 6.51 -7.55 -27.19
CA ARG A 101 7.97 -7.53 -27.17
C ARG A 101 8.64 -6.58 -28.19
N ARG A 102 7.95 -6.28 -29.29
CA ARG A 102 8.44 -5.33 -30.32
C ARG A 102 8.18 -3.87 -29.95
N ARG A 103 7.45 -3.60 -28.87
CA ARG A 103 7.17 -2.24 -28.40
C ARG A 103 8.27 -1.76 -27.45
N LYS A 104 8.60 -0.48 -27.54
CA LYS A 104 9.54 0.17 -26.59
C LYS A 104 8.81 0.39 -25.26
N LEU A 105 8.84 -0.61 -24.37
CA LEU A 105 8.25 -0.59 -23.05
C LEU A 105 9.30 -0.31 -21.99
N TYR A 106 8.91 0.43 -20.95
CA TYR A 106 9.56 0.43 -19.65
C TYR A 106 8.62 -0.24 -18.66
N ILE A 107 9.07 -1.32 -18.02
CA ILE A 107 8.22 -2.11 -17.13
C ILE A 107 8.39 -1.59 -15.71
N LEU A 108 7.30 -1.15 -15.07
CA LEU A 108 7.24 -0.93 -13.64
C LEU A 108 6.47 -2.07 -13.00
N ALA A 109 7.19 -3.03 -12.42
CA ALA A 109 6.61 -4.17 -11.73
C ALA A 109 6.38 -3.86 -10.24
N VAL A 110 5.36 -4.49 -9.65
CA VAL A 110 5.01 -4.29 -8.23
C VAL A 110 5.00 -5.61 -7.48
N THR A 111 5.66 -5.67 -6.35
CA THR A 111 5.62 -6.82 -5.43
C THR A 111 5.00 -6.41 -4.09
N PRO A 112 4.14 -7.23 -3.45
CA PRO A 112 3.75 -8.59 -3.83
C PRO A 112 2.83 -8.67 -5.05
N PRO A 113 2.71 -9.84 -5.70
CA PRO A 113 3.29 -11.13 -5.31
C PRO A 113 4.76 -11.28 -5.74
N PRO A 114 5.54 -12.16 -5.07
CA PRO A 114 6.93 -12.43 -5.46
C PRO A 114 7.10 -12.91 -6.91
N THR A 115 6.12 -13.62 -7.43
CA THR A 115 6.13 -14.11 -8.82
C THR A 115 6.21 -12.99 -9.85
N THR A 116 5.70 -11.80 -9.54
CA THR A 116 5.83 -10.61 -10.40
C THR A 116 7.28 -10.15 -10.48
N LEU A 117 8.01 -10.11 -9.36
CA LEU A 117 9.44 -9.80 -9.32
C LEU A 117 10.24 -10.79 -10.19
N TRP A 118 10.06 -12.08 -9.93
CA TRP A 118 10.82 -13.11 -10.67
C TRP A 118 10.44 -13.16 -12.14
N GLY A 119 9.16 -12.95 -12.47
CA GLY A 119 8.70 -12.85 -13.85
C GLY A 119 9.31 -11.67 -14.59
N ALA A 120 9.36 -10.48 -13.96
CA ALA A 120 9.97 -9.28 -14.54
C ALA A 120 11.49 -9.46 -14.71
N ALA A 121 12.17 -10.00 -13.70
CA ALA A 121 13.61 -10.27 -13.74
C ALA A 121 13.97 -11.28 -14.85
N LEU A 122 13.21 -12.35 -14.96
CA LEU A 122 13.41 -13.35 -16.05
C LEU A 122 13.17 -12.73 -17.42
N TRP A 123 12.11 -11.92 -17.58
CA TRP A 123 11.78 -11.25 -18.82
C TRP A 123 12.87 -10.27 -19.24
N CYS A 124 13.35 -9.44 -18.32
CA CYS A 124 14.45 -8.52 -18.55
C CYS A 124 15.69 -9.26 -19.05
N ARG A 125 16.09 -10.35 -18.37
CA ARG A 125 17.25 -11.14 -18.73
C ARG A 125 17.13 -11.81 -20.11
N LEU A 126 15.95 -12.26 -20.51
CA LEU A 126 15.73 -12.95 -21.79
C LEU A 126 15.53 -11.99 -22.96
N MET A 127 14.89 -10.86 -22.72
CA MET A 127 14.45 -9.95 -23.78
C MET A 127 15.15 -8.58 -23.78
N GLY A 128 16.01 -8.31 -22.80
CA GLY A 128 16.74 -7.03 -22.68
C GLY A 128 15.83 -5.82 -22.44
N GLN A 129 14.57 -6.02 -22.04
CA GLN A 129 13.68 -4.90 -21.72
C GLN A 129 13.90 -4.40 -20.29
N PRO A 130 14.12 -3.09 -20.07
CA PRO A 130 14.39 -2.53 -18.76
C PRO A 130 13.15 -2.61 -17.86
N PHE A 131 13.37 -2.79 -16.54
CA PHE A 131 12.34 -2.74 -15.56
C PHE A 131 12.77 -2.11 -14.24
N ALA A 132 11.87 -1.40 -13.60
CA ALA A 132 11.95 -0.99 -12.20
C ALA A 132 10.96 -1.76 -11.35
N LEU A 133 11.17 -1.75 -10.03
CA LEU A 133 10.34 -2.47 -9.09
C LEU A 133 9.81 -1.53 -7.99
N GLU A 134 8.48 -1.51 -7.78
CA GLU A 134 7.88 -1.00 -6.54
C GLU A 134 7.75 -2.15 -5.52
N VAL A 135 8.26 -1.94 -4.30
CA VAL A 135 8.18 -2.91 -3.20
C VAL A 135 7.28 -2.36 -2.11
N THR A 136 6.14 -3.04 -1.87
CA THR A 136 5.14 -2.59 -0.90
C THR A 136 5.24 -3.27 0.46
N ASP A 137 5.96 -4.39 0.54
CA ASP A 137 6.17 -5.16 1.76
C ASP A 137 7.59 -5.73 1.78
N ALA A 138 8.22 -5.83 2.96
CA ALA A 138 9.61 -6.27 3.14
C ALA A 138 9.78 -7.79 2.93
N TRP A 139 9.66 -8.27 1.69
CA TRP A 139 9.90 -9.67 1.33
C TRP A 139 11.40 -9.96 1.19
N PRO A 140 11.94 -11.11 1.65
CA PRO A 140 11.25 -12.27 2.27
C PRO A 140 11.02 -12.14 3.79
N HIS A 141 11.45 -11.07 4.45
CA HIS A 141 11.42 -10.92 5.91
C HIS A 141 10.03 -11.18 6.52
N VAL A 142 8.97 -10.71 5.87
CA VAL A 142 7.59 -10.95 6.32
C VAL A 142 7.28 -12.47 6.44
N LEU A 143 7.78 -13.30 5.52
CA LEU A 143 7.58 -14.76 5.59
C LEU A 143 8.38 -15.38 6.71
N GLU A 144 9.57 -14.86 6.98
CA GLU A 144 10.47 -15.31 8.02
C GLU A 144 9.89 -15.01 9.40
N ASP A 145 9.44 -13.78 9.63
CA ASP A 145 8.86 -13.34 10.90
C ASP A 145 7.54 -14.05 11.22
N LEU A 146 6.75 -14.36 10.18
CA LEU A 146 5.54 -15.18 10.35
C LEU A 146 5.82 -16.68 10.54
N GLY A 147 7.10 -17.09 10.56
CA GLY A 147 7.52 -18.47 10.74
C GLY A 147 7.16 -19.43 9.60
N LEU A 148 6.78 -18.87 8.42
CA LEU A 148 6.33 -19.64 7.26
C LEU A 148 7.49 -20.29 6.50
N VAL A 149 8.74 -19.85 6.74
CA VAL A 149 9.95 -20.34 6.07
C VAL A 149 11.07 -20.55 7.07
N LYS A 150 11.64 -21.77 7.09
CA LYS A 150 12.69 -22.18 8.03
C LYS A 150 13.84 -22.92 7.32
N GLY A 151 14.98 -23.02 7.99
CA GLY A 151 16.12 -23.85 7.58
C GLY A 151 16.68 -23.51 6.18
N LEU A 152 17.05 -24.53 5.43
CA LEU A 152 17.67 -24.42 4.11
C LEU A 152 16.77 -23.66 3.11
N PHE A 153 15.45 -23.83 3.22
CA PHE A 153 14.49 -23.17 2.34
C PHE A 153 14.54 -21.64 2.51
N ARG A 154 14.83 -21.14 3.70
CA ARG A 154 15.05 -19.70 3.97
C ARG A 154 16.23 -19.16 3.15
N GLY A 155 17.35 -19.90 3.10
CA GLY A 155 18.53 -19.51 2.31
C GLY A 155 18.23 -19.43 0.81
N LEU A 156 17.56 -20.46 0.28
CA LEU A 156 17.15 -20.53 -1.13
C LEU A 156 16.19 -19.38 -1.48
N LEU A 157 15.22 -19.11 -0.63
CA LEU A 157 14.26 -18.03 -0.84
C LEU A 157 14.95 -16.64 -0.83
N ARG A 158 15.84 -16.39 0.13
CA ARG A 158 16.66 -15.17 0.18
C ARG A 158 17.52 -15.02 -1.08
N TRP A 159 18.10 -16.10 -1.55
CA TRP A 159 18.88 -16.10 -2.80
C TRP A 159 17.99 -15.72 -4.01
N ALA A 160 16.81 -16.33 -4.14
CA ALA A 160 15.87 -16.02 -5.23
C ALA A 160 15.41 -14.57 -5.21
N PHE A 161 15.15 -13.99 -4.03
CA PHE A 161 14.81 -12.57 -3.89
C PHE A 161 16.00 -11.67 -4.24
N ARG A 162 17.20 -11.98 -3.73
CA ARG A 162 18.44 -11.25 -4.10
C ARG A 162 18.65 -11.24 -5.60
N TRP A 163 18.51 -12.39 -6.24
CA TRP A 163 18.65 -12.49 -7.69
C TRP A 163 17.65 -11.57 -8.40
N GLY A 164 16.37 -11.63 -8.04
CA GLY A 164 15.33 -10.83 -8.66
C GLY A 164 15.52 -9.32 -8.45
N TYR A 165 15.81 -8.88 -7.22
CA TYR A 165 16.04 -7.48 -6.90
C TYR A 165 17.22 -6.87 -7.69
N ARG A 166 18.30 -7.64 -7.87
CA ARG A 166 19.52 -7.20 -8.57
C ARG A 166 19.37 -7.09 -10.09
N GLN A 167 18.26 -7.56 -10.66
CA GLN A 167 17.98 -7.41 -12.09
C GLN A 167 17.25 -6.10 -12.41
N ALA A 168 16.70 -5.41 -11.42
CA ALA A 168 15.97 -4.17 -11.63
C ALA A 168 16.94 -2.99 -11.86
N ASP A 169 16.56 -2.05 -12.71
CA ASP A 169 17.31 -0.79 -12.93
C ASP A 169 17.32 0.04 -11.65
N PHE A 170 16.18 0.07 -10.95
CA PHE A 170 16.05 0.63 -9.60
C PHE A 170 14.89 0.01 -8.85
N ILE A 171 14.88 0.21 -7.55
CA ILE A 171 13.81 -0.23 -6.64
C ILE A 171 13.24 0.97 -5.91
N ALA A 172 11.90 1.07 -5.89
CA ALA A 172 11.14 2.06 -5.15
C ALA A 172 10.45 1.39 -3.94
N ALA A 173 10.92 1.65 -2.73
CA ALA A 173 10.39 1.13 -1.48
C ALA A 173 9.28 2.04 -0.93
N TYR A 174 8.18 1.46 -0.43
CA TYR A 174 7.02 2.24 0.06
C TYR A 174 7.22 2.89 1.44
N SER A 175 8.25 2.51 2.17
CA SER A 175 8.58 3.10 3.46
C SER A 175 10.07 3.06 3.76
N PRO A 176 10.58 3.91 4.68
CA PRO A 176 11.94 3.82 5.16
C PRO A 176 12.28 2.46 5.73
N GLY A 177 11.38 1.85 6.51
CA GLY A 177 11.59 0.52 7.07
C GLY A 177 11.70 -0.59 6.01
N ILE A 178 10.89 -0.53 4.93
CA ILE A 178 11.05 -1.45 3.78
C ILE A 178 12.38 -1.18 3.08
N GLN A 179 12.74 0.09 2.88
CA GLN A 179 14.01 0.45 2.26
C GLN A 179 15.21 -0.14 3.03
N GLU A 180 15.21 0.00 4.35
CA GLU A 180 16.26 -0.53 5.21
C GLU A 180 16.31 -2.07 5.16
N ALA A 181 15.16 -2.74 5.27
CA ALA A 181 15.06 -4.20 5.18
C ALA A 181 15.57 -4.74 3.82
N LEU A 182 15.47 -3.98 2.74
CA LEU A 182 15.94 -4.39 1.41
C LEU A 182 17.42 -4.14 1.18
N ARG A 183 18.08 -3.21 1.88
CA ARG A 183 19.51 -2.86 1.69
C ARG A 183 20.45 -4.08 1.57
N PRO A 184 20.38 -5.10 2.45
CA PRO A 184 21.25 -6.27 2.36
C PRO A 184 20.94 -7.22 1.19
N LEU A 185 19.82 -7.01 0.48
CA LEU A 185 19.37 -7.88 -0.59
C LEU A 185 19.65 -7.30 -1.99
N VAL A 186 19.60 -5.97 -2.14
CA VAL A 186 19.60 -5.30 -3.45
C VAL A 186 20.99 -5.14 -4.08
N GLY A 187 22.06 -5.24 -3.30
CA GLY A 187 23.44 -5.08 -3.79
C GLY A 187 23.71 -3.65 -4.31
N LYS A 188 24.09 -3.52 -5.59
CA LYS A 188 24.35 -2.23 -6.23
C LYS A 188 23.12 -1.59 -6.88
N THR A 189 21.98 -2.26 -6.89
CA THR A 189 20.74 -1.73 -7.47
C THR A 189 20.31 -0.48 -6.71
N PRO A 190 20.12 0.66 -7.38
CA PRO A 190 19.65 1.90 -6.75
C PRO A 190 18.32 1.69 -6.01
N LEU A 191 18.25 2.18 -4.78
CA LEU A 191 17.11 1.98 -3.89
C LEU A 191 16.58 3.34 -3.43
N PHE A 192 15.37 3.69 -3.88
CA PHE A 192 14.72 4.96 -3.60
C PHE A 192 13.52 4.78 -2.68
N LEU A 193 13.22 5.81 -1.89
CA LEU A 193 12.00 5.90 -1.12
C LEU A 193 10.89 6.46 -2.01
N SER A 194 9.75 5.76 -2.05
CA SER A 194 8.54 6.17 -2.78
C SER A 194 7.32 5.84 -1.92
N HIS A 195 7.00 6.68 -0.97
CA HIS A 195 5.92 6.46 0.00
C HIS A 195 4.62 6.00 -0.67
N ASN A 196 3.84 5.17 0.01
CA ASN A 196 2.52 4.77 -0.46
C ASN A 196 1.62 6.00 -0.70
N GLY A 197 1.64 6.93 0.26
CA GLY A 197 0.98 8.21 0.14
C GLY A 197 -0.55 8.14 0.07
N THR A 198 -1.14 9.31 -0.16
CA THR A 198 -2.58 9.49 -0.33
C THR A 198 -2.84 10.65 -1.30
N ASN A 199 -4.11 10.85 -1.66
CA ASN A 199 -4.55 12.06 -2.35
C ASN A 199 -5.19 13.03 -1.35
N PRO A 200 -4.50 14.10 -0.91
CA PRO A 200 -5.03 15.03 0.09
C PRO A 200 -6.24 15.85 -0.39
N ARG A 201 -6.50 15.87 -1.71
CA ARG A 201 -7.68 16.53 -2.26
C ARG A 201 -8.95 15.68 -2.09
N VAL A 202 -8.80 14.35 -2.09
CA VAL A 202 -9.88 13.39 -1.82
C VAL A 202 -10.03 13.21 -0.31
N PHE A 203 -8.93 12.90 0.38
CA PHE A 203 -8.90 12.76 1.83
C PHE A 203 -8.72 14.14 2.47
N ARG A 204 -9.81 14.87 2.56
CA ARG A 204 -9.86 16.14 3.28
C ARG A 204 -11.05 16.13 4.22
N ARG A 205 -10.91 16.78 5.34
CA ARG A 205 -11.98 16.91 6.31
C ARG A 205 -13.17 17.68 5.71
N VAL A 206 -14.36 17.13 5.94
CA VAL A 206 -15.62 17.73 5.53
C VAL A 206 -16.31 18.27 6.78
N GLY A 207 -16.10 19.53 7.08
CA GLY A 207 -16.58 20.18 8.30
C GLY A 207 -15.76 19.82 9.57
N PRO A 208 -15.98 20.51 10.68
CA PRO A 208 -15.39 20.16 11.96
C PRO A 208 -16.01 18.85 12.48
N PRO A 209 -15.26 18.02 13.24
CA PRO A 209 -15.86 16.90 13.95
C PRO A 209 -16.79 17.40 15.05
N PRO A 210 -17.74 16.58 15.49
CA PRO A 210 -18.60 16.95 16.64
C PRO A 210 -17.73 17.15 17.88
N TYR A 211 -18.12 18.08 18.74
CA TYR A 211 -17.39 18.31 19.98
C TYR A 211 -17.42 17.04 20.86
N LEU A 212 -18.56 16.38 20.95
CA LEU A 212 -18.81 15.09 21.59
C LEU A 212 -19.76 14.25 20.75
N PRO A 213 -19.63 12.92 20.76
CA PRO A 213 -18.57 12.14 21.42
C PRO A 213 -17.22 12.30 20.74
N PHE A 214 -16.14 12.14 21.52
CA PHE A 214 -14.78 12.10 21.01
C PHE A 214 -14.49 10.73 20.42
N ARG A 215 -14.24 10.66 19.12
CA ARG A 215 -14.23 9.40 18.38
C ARG A 215 -12.85 9.00 17.95
N LEU A 216 -12.50 7.75 18.25
CA LEU A 216 -11.39 7.04 17.63
C LEU A 216 -11.95 6.24 16.45
N VAL A 217 -11.18 6.09 15.37
CA VAL A 217 -11.58 5.27 14.24
C VAL A 217 -10.46 4.35 13.75
N TYR A 218 -10.79 3.09 13.57
CA TYR A 218 -10.03 2.15 12.76
C TYR A 218 -10.80 1.89 11.46
N ALA A 219 -10.19 2.17 10.31
CA ALA A 219 -10.78 1.88 9.01
C ALA A 219 -9.90 0.90 8.22
N GLY A 220 -10.40 -0.30 7.94
CA GLY A 220 -9.63 -1.30 7.20
C GLY A 220 -10.10 -2.74 7.39
N THR A 221 -9.26 -3.68 6.95
CA THR A 221 -9.54 -5.12 7.04
C THR A 221 -9.50 -5.60 8.49
N PHE A 222 -10.49 -6.40 8.90
CA PHE A 222 -10.52 -7.09 10.19
C PHE A 222 -9.81 -8.45 10.07
N GLY A 223 -8.52 -8.40 9.82
CA GLY A 223 -7.64 -9.55 9.71
C GLY A 223 -6.79 -9.74 10.96
N ARG A 224 -6.38 -11.00 11.25
CA ARG A 224 -5.56 -11.36 12.40
C ARG A 224 -4.31 -10.49 12.56
N VAL A 225 -3.65 -10.16 11.43
CA VAL A 225 -2.41 -9.36 11.43
C VAL A 225 -2.65 -7.93 11.91
N ASN A 226 -3.89 -7.42 11.81
CA ASN A 226 -4.23 -6.06 12.21
C ASN A 226 -4.48 -5.92 13.73
N HIS A 227 -4.42 -6.98 14.49
CA HIS A 227 -4.42 -6.99 15.97
C HIS A 227 -5.51 -6.10 16.61
N LEU A 228 -6.78 -6.29 16.21
CA LEU A 228 -7.88 -5.46 16.72
C LEU A 228 -8.25 -5.76 18.18
N ASP A 229 -7.72 -6.84 18.77
CA ASP A 229 -7.82 -7.09 20.22
C ASP A 229 -7.25 -5.96 21.04
N PHE A 230 -6.19 -5.31 20.53
CA PHE A 230 -5.63 -4.11 21.15
C PHE A 230 -6.71 -3.04 21.37
N LEU A 231 -7.57 -2.81 20.39
CA LEU A 231 -8.65 -1.82 20.50
C LEU A 231 -9.79 -2.25 21.42
N LEU A 232 -10.02 -3.56 21.59
CA LEU A 232 -10.96 -4.07 22.58
C LEU A 232 -10.46 -3.76 24.00
N GLU A 233 -9.16 -3.94 24.27
CA GLU A 233 -8.57 -3.59 25.55
C GLU A 233 -8.54 -2.07 25.79
N VAL A 234 -8.19 -1.28 24.76
CA VAL A 234 -8.29 0.20 24.84
C VAL A 234 -9.72 0.63 25.17
N ALA A 235 -10.73 0.00 24.56
CA ALA A 235 -12.15 0.29 24.84
C ALA A 235 -12.50 0.05 26.31
N LYS A 236 -11.98 -1.04 26.93
CA LYS A 236 -12.19 -1.33 28.36
C LYS A 236 -11.60 -0.23 29.26
N HIS A 237 -10.39 0.23 28.96
CA HIS A 237 -9.73 1.31 29.71
C HIS A 237 -10.49 2.64 29.58
N LEU A 238 -11.19 2.85 28.46
CA LEU A 238 -11.95 4.09 28.21
C LEU A 238 -13.42 4.03 28.67
N LEU A 239 -13.92 2.91 29.18
CA LEU A 239 -15.30 2.77 29.67
C LEU A 239 -15.76 3.82 30.69
N PRO A 240 -14.93 4.28 31.64
CA PRO A 240 -15.34 5.32 32.57
C PRO A 240 -15.69 6.67 31.90
N TRP A 241 -15.25 6.86 30.67
CA TRP A 241 -15.37 8.14 29.94
C TRP A 241 -16.50 8.06 28.88
N ARG A 242 -17.74 8.30 29.33
CA ARG A 242 -18.95 8.17 28.48
C ARG A 242 -18.95 9.05 27.21
N GLY A 243 -18.09 10.06 27.16
CA GLY A 243 -17.96 10.94 25.98
C GLY A 243 -16.96 10.44 24.93
N ILE A 244 -16.44 9.20 25.03
CA ILE A 244 -15.47 8.63 24.10
C ILE A 244 -16.05 7.39 23.42
N GLU A 245 -15.94 7.33 22.09
CA GLU A 245 -16.38 6.19 21.26
C GLU A 245 -15.22 5.67 20.41
N ILE A 246 -15.22 4.35 20.14
CA ILE A 246 -14.32 3.71 19.22
C ILE A 246 -15.14 3.13 18.06
N TRP A 247 -14.82 3.51 16.86
CA TRP A 247 -15.46 3.05 15.63
C TRP A 247 -14.55 2.11 14.85
N LEU A 248 -15.03 0.91 14.54
CA LEU A 248 -14.36 -0.06 13.66
C LEU A 248 -15.13 -0.10 12.35
N LEU A 249 -14.55 0.45 11.28
CA LEU A 249 -15.12 0.45 9.93
C LEU A 249 -14.39 -0.59 9.08
N GLY A 250 -15.10 -1.64 8.65
CA GLY A 250 -14.48 -2.65 7.79
C GLY A 250 -15.11 -4.02 7.85
N ASP A 251 -14.41 -5.00 7.30
CA ASP A 251 -14.78 -6.41 7.31
C ASP A 251 -13.55 -7.30 7.30
N GLY A 252 -13.73 -8.57 7.65
CA GLY A 252 -12.67 -9.57 7.61
C GLY A 252 -12.97 -10.81 8.45
N SER A 253 -11.98 -11.71 8.55
CA SER A 253 -12.12 -12.98 9.27
C SER A 253 -12.41 -12.82 10.76
N GLU A 254 -11.98 -11.72 11.36
CA GLU A 254 -12.14 -11.45 12.80
C GLU A 254 -13.48 -10.77 13.15
N ARG A 255 -14.28 -10.36 12.15
CA ARG A 255 -15.52 -9.63 12.38
C ARG A 255 -16.49 -10.32 13.35
N PRO A 256 -16.80 -11.62 13.22
CA PRO A 256 -17.74 -12.29 14.13
C PRO A 256 -17.30 -12.25 15.60
N ARG A 257 -15.99 -12.38 15.81
CA ARG A 257 -15.38 -12.33 17.15
C ARG A 257 -15.43 -10.91 17.73
N LEU A 258 -15.14 -9.91 16.92
CA LEU A 258 -15.21 -8.49 17.32
C LEU A 258 -16.64 -8.07 17.66
N GLU A 259 -17.63 -8.51 16.88
CA GLU A 259 -19.05 -8.25 17.15
C GLU A 259 -19.52 -8.90 18.46
N ALA A 260 -19.04 -10.12 18.76
CA ALA A 260 -19.33 -10.78 20.04
C ALA A 260 -18.74 -9.99 21.23
N ALA A 261 -17.50 -9.51 21.12
CA ALA A 261 -16.84 -8.71 22.15
C ALA A 261 -17.50 -7.33 22.34
N ALA A 262 -17.91 -6.68 21.24
CA ALA A 262 -18.54 -5.35 21.26
C ALA A 262 -19.87 -5.33 22.05
N ARG A 263 -20.59 -6.45 22.18
CA ARG A 263 -21.81 -6.53 22.98
C ARG A 263 -21.62 -6.16 24.46
N HIS A 264 -20.40 -6.27 24.95
CA HIS A 264 -20.00 -5.96 26.32
C HIS A 264 -19.26 -4.61 26.45
N LEU A 265 -19.11 -3.86 25.34
CA LEU A 265 -18.36 -2.61 25.27
C LEU A 265 -19.27 -1.51 24.68
N PRO A 266 -20.04 -0.80 25.50
CA PRO A 266 -21.01 0.21 25.05
C PRO A 266 -20.37 1.40 24.32
N ASN A 267 -19.05 1.57 24.41
CA ASN A 267 -18.27 2.60 23.74
C ASN A 267 -17.62 2.12 22.43
N LEU A 268 -17.90 0.88 21.98
CA LEU A 268 -17.33 0.29 20.76
C LEU A 268 -18.41 0.01 19.72
N TRP A 269 -18.25 0.56 18.53
CA TRP A 269 -19.19 0.45 17.41
C TRP A 269 -18.54 -0.21 16.21
N ILE A 270 -19.22 -1.17 15.58
CA ILE A 270 -18.74 -1.87 14.39
C ILE A 270 -19.63 -1.55 13.20
N PHE A 271 -19.04 -0.98 12.17
CA PHE A 271 -19.70 -0.59 10.93
C PHE A 271 -19.26 -1.49 9.77
N PRO A 272 -20.09 -1.66 8.74
CA PRO A 272 -19.68 -2.33 7.52
C PRO A 272 -18.58 -1.53 6.79
N PRO A 273 -17.90 -2.14 5.80
CA PRO A 273 -17.02 -1.39 4.90
C PRO A 273 -17.79 -0.28 4.21
N VAL A 274 -17.20 0.90 4.15
CA VAL A 274 -17.79 2.05 3.44
C VAL A 274 -17.13 2.23 2.08
N PRO A 275 -17.84 2.73 1.07
CA PRO A 275 -17.26 3.08 -0.22
C PRO A 275 -16.06 4.01 -0.06
N PRO A 276 -14.99 3.85 -0.87
CA PRO A 276 -13.79 4.69 -0.75
C PRO A 276 -14.06 6.19 -0.86
N GLU A 277 -15.06 6.57 -1.64
CA GLU A 277 -15.51 7.95 -1.83
C GLU A 277 -16.23 8.54 -0.60
N GLU A 278 -16.83 7.70 0.24
CA GLU A 278 -17.50 8.10 1.47
C GLU A 278 -16.56 8.10 2.68
N LEU A 279 -15.44 7.36 2.60
CA LEU A 279 -14.51 7.23 3.71
C LEU A 279 -14.02 8.59 4.27
N PRO A 280 -13.71 9.61 3.45
CA PRO A 280 -13.33 10.92 3.97
C PRO A 280 -14.40 11.57 4.85
N TYR A 281 -15.69 11.37 4.53
CA TYR A 281 -16.79 11.87 5.35
C TYR A 281 -16.83 11.16 6.72
N TRP A 282 -16.74 9.83 6.72
CA TRP A 282 -16.72 9.04 7.97
C TRP A 282 -15.53 9.41 8.85
N LEU A 283 -14.35 9.56 8.27
CA LEU A 283 -13.15 10.01 8.98
C LEU A 283 -13.33 11.42 9.56
N SER A 284 -14.03 12.31 8.86
CA SER A 284 -14.28 13.68 9.31
C SER A 284 -15.13 13.75 10.58
N GLN A 285 -15.89 12.69 10.90
CA GLN A 285 -16.66 12.59 12.15
C GLN A 285 -15.80 12.16 13.36
N CYS A 286 -14.50 11.88 13.12
CA CYS A 286 -13.60 11.31 14.12
C CYS A 286 -12.45 12.26 14.47
N HIS A 287 -11.81 11.98 15.59
CA HIS A 287 -10.75 12.81 16.16
C HIS A 287 -9.37 12.16 16.07
N ILE A 288 -9.32 10.84 16.31
CA ILE A 288 -8.09 10.05 16.28
C ILE A 288 -8.28 8.90 15.30
N GLY A 289 -7.36 8.78 14.33
CA GLY A 289 -7.26 7.62 13.45
C GLY A 289 -6.29 6.59 14.03
N VAL A 290 -6.72 5.34 14.20
CA VAL A 290 -5.91 4.31 14.85
C VAL A 290 -5.41 3.29 13.84
N SER A 291 -4.11 2.97 13.91
CA SER A 291 -3.50 1.86 13.17
C SER A 291 -2.87 0.87 14.15
N THR A 292 -3.27 -0.39 14.02
CA THR A 292 -2.78 -1.49 14.84
C THR A 292 -2.22 -2.59 13.97
N VAL A 293 -1.19 -3.30 14.46
CA VAL A 293 -0.61 -4.51 13.87
C VAL A 293 -0.11 -5.44 14.98
N LEU A 294 0.01 -6.73 14.69
CA LEU A 294 0.67 -7.65 15.60
C LEU A 294 2.11 -7.20 15.89
N PRO A 295 2.64 -7.43 17.11
CA PRO A 295 4.00 -7.08 17.47
C PRO A 295 5.01 -7.96 16.72
N ALA A 296 5.39 -7.54 15.51
CA ALA A 296 6.40 -8.18 14.69
C ALA A 296 7.21 -7.10 13.95
N GLN A 297 8.52 -7.24 13.94
CA GLN A 297 9.43 -6.22 13.42
C GLN A 297 9.16 -5.88 11.95
N SER A 298 8.93 -6.88 11.10
CA SER A 298 8.61 -6.65 9.69
C SER A 298 7.26 -5.95 9.47
N LEU A 299 6.31 -6.09 10.40
CA LEU A 299 5.02 -5.41 10.32
C LEU A 299 5.12 -3.92 10.72
N ALA A 300 6.07 -3.55 11.57
CA ALA A 300 6.38 -2.17 11.91
C ALA A 300 6.99 -1.40 10.72
N THR A 301 7.56 -2.09 9.72
CA THR A 301 8.07 -1.47 8.49
C THR A 301 6.96 -1.07 7.50
N ASN A 302 5.71 -1.45 7.76
CA ASN A 302 4.59 -1.34 6.83
C ASN A 302 4.33 0.09 6.35
N ALA A 303 3.66 0.19 5.20
CA ALA A 303 3.20 1.45 4.61
C ALA A 303 1.67 1.47 4.53
N ALA A 304 0.99 1.22 5.66
CA ALA A 304 -0.45 1.09 5.70
C ALA A 304 -1.15 2.36 5.19
N SER A 305 -2.06 2.23 4.22
CA SER A 305 -2.74 3.37 3.59
C SER A 305 -3.52 4.22 4.59
N LYS A 306 -4.04 3.60 5.66
CA LYS A 306 -4.81 4.30 6.70
C LYS A 306 -4.01 5.40 7.41
N PHE A 307 -2.71 5.19 7.65
CA PHE A 307 -1.82 6.21 8.22
C PHE A 307 -1.88 7.50 7.40
N TYR A 308 -1.68 7.41 6.10
CA TYR A 308 -1.70 8.56 5.19
C TYR A 308 -3.09 9.18 5.05
N HIS A 309 -4.14 8.33 5.03
CA HIS A 309 -5.53 8.82 4.94
C HIS A 309 -5.94 9.58 6.19
N TYR A 310 -5.52 9.13 7.37
CA TYR A 310 -5.82 9.81 8.63
C TYR A 310 -5.14 11.18 8.69
N LEU A 311 -3.82 11.24 8.43
CA LEU A 311 -3.10 12.51 8.36
C LEU A 311 -3.75 13.48 7.36
N ALA A 312 -4.02 13.02 6.15
CA ALA A 312 -4.61 13.84 5.10
C ALA A 312 -6.03 14.31 5.44
N ASN A 313 -6.80 13.52 6.17
CA ASN A 313 -8.14 13.91 6.62
C ASN A 313 -8.11 14.76 7.91
N GLY A 314 -6.92 15.07 8.42
CA GLY A 314 -6.74 15.87 9.64
C GLY A 314 -7.20 15.14 10.89
N LEU A 315 -6.84 13.88 11.07
CA LEU A 315 -6.95 13.16 12.33
C LEU A 315 -5.58 13.14 13.02
N VAL A 316 -5.58 13.22 14.33
CA VAL A 316 -4.43 12.79 15.12
C VAL A 316 -4.25 11.29 14.94
N VAL A 317 -3.03 10.80 14.74
CA VAL A 317 -2.79 9.37 14.47
C VAL A 317 -2.27 8.68 15.72
N GLY A 318 -2.95 7.58 16.13
CA GLY A 318 -2.51 6.69 17.20
C GLY A 318 -2.02 5.35 16.61
N LEU A 319 -0.81 4.90 17.01
CA LEU A 319 -0.21 3.65 16.59
C LEU A 319 -0.02 2.70 17.78
N SER A 320 -0.33 1.40 17.60
CA SER A 320 -0.03 0.35 18.58
C SER A 320 1.35 -0.28 18.40
N TYR A 321 2.24 0.36 17.62
CA TYR A 321 3.55 -0.16 17.25
C TYR A 321 4.56 0.96 17.05
N GLY A 322 5.86 0.60 17.12
CA GLY A 322 6.97 1.50 16.83
C GLY A 322 7.35 1.55 15.35
N GLY A 323 8.46 2.21 15.05
CA GLY A 323 9.08 2.30 13.72
C GLY A 323 8.96 3.68 13.08
N TRP A 324 9.26 3.77 11.78
CA TRP A 324 9.37 5.02 11.04
C TRP A 324 8.13 5.94 11.12
N GLN A 325 6.93 5.37 11.23
CA GLN A 325 5.70 6.15 11.36
C GLN A 325 5.64 6.87 12.71
N THR A 326 6.12 6.22 13.76
CA THR A 326 6.24 6.83 15.10
C THR A 326 7.22 8.01 15.09
N GLU A 327 8.33 7.87 14.35
CA GLU A 327 9.30 8.97 14.18
C GLU A 327 8.64 10.17 13.51
N VAL A 328 7.86 9.95 12.44
CA VAL A 328 7.09 11.03 11.78
C VAL A 328 6.10 11.67 12.75
N LEU A 329 5.33 10.88 13.51
CA LEU A 329 4.37 11.43 14.47
C LEU A 329 5.03 12.28 15.55
N SER A 330 6.17 11.85 16.07
CA SER A 330 6.94 12.56 17.07
C SER A 330 7.56 13.86 16.52
N GLN A 331 8.21 13.75 15.35
CA GLN A 331 8.89 14.89 14.71
C GLN A 331 7.93 16.03 14.39
N TYR A 332 6.74 15.70 13.90
CA TYR A 332 5.75 16.69 13.45
C TYR A 332 4.60 16.90 14.45
N GLN A 333 4.66 16.30 15.64
CA GLN A 333 3.65 16.43 16.70
C GLN A 333 2.21 16.17 16.21
N CYS A 334 2.05 15.22 15.30
CA CYS A 334 0.76 14.94 14.64
C CYS A 334 0.11 13.63 15.11
N GLY A 335 0.60 13.05 16.21
CA GLY A 335 0.05 11.83 16.78
C GLY A 335 0.93 11.25 17.89
N PHE A 336 0.69 9.97 18.18
CA PHE A 336 1.39 9.25 19.23
C PHE A 336 1.49 7.76 18.92
N SER A 337 2.36 7.04 19.62
CA SER A 337 2.38 5.59 19.69
C SER A 337 2.39 5.11 21.13
N ALA A 338 1.76 3.96 21.36
CA ALA A 338 1.82 3.22 22.60
C ALA A 338 1.49 1.76 22.34
N GLU A 339 2.38 0.85 22.74
CA GLU A 339 2.24 -0.59 22.48
C GLU A 339 1.38 -1.28 23.54
N GLU A 340 1.17 -0.64 24.68
CA GLU A 340 0.28 -1.11 25.74
C GLU A 340 -1.08 -0.40 25.70
N PRO A 341 -2.20 -1.14 25.78
CA PRO A 341 -3.56 -0.56 25.70
C PRO A 341 -3.84 0.48 26.76
N ALA A 342 -3.36 0.32 27.98
CA ALA A 342 -3.53 1.27 29.08
C ALA A 342 -2.85 2.62 28.74
N LEU A 343 -1.58 2.56 28.33
CA LEU A 343 -0.84 3.76 27.94
C LEU A 343 -1.44 4.43 26.71
N PHE A 344 -1.94 3.63 25.76
CA PHE A 344 -2.66 4.17 24.60
C PHE A 344 -3.91 4.94 25.03
N ALA A 345 -4.69 4.38 25.95
CA ALA A 345 -5.87 5.04 26.51
C ALA A 345 -5.51 6.36 27.24
N GLU A 346 -4.42 6.40 27.99
CA GLU A 346 -3.92 7.63 28.62
C GLU A 346 -3.59 8.73 27.56
N LYS A 347 -2.93 8.35 26.45
CA LYS A 347 -2.67 9.27 25.34
C LYS A 347 -3.96 9.78 24.69
N VAL A 348 -4.98 8.92 24.55
CA VAL A 348 -6.31 9.34 24.06
C VAL A 348 -6.94 10.35 25.03
N LEU A 349 -6.90 10.10 26.34
CA LEU A 349 -7.41 11.00 27.35
C LEU A 349 -6.66 12.34 27.36
N TYR A 350 -5.35 12.32 27.12
CA TYR A 350 -4.58 13.55 26.96
C TYR A 350 -5.18 14.44 25.87
N TYR A 351 -5.44 13.93 24.67
CA TYR A 351 -6.07 14.70 23.59
C TYR A 351 -7.55 15.03 23.86
N TYR A 352 -8.24 14.17 24.58
CA TYR A 352 -9.62 14.43 25.00
C TYR A 352 -9.73 15.64 25.90
N PHE A 353 -8.84 15.81 26.87
CA PHE A 353 -8.83 16.94 27.80
C PHE A 353 -8.12 18.19 27.25
N HIS A 354 -7.15 18.02 26.35
CA HIS A 354 -6.37 19.12 25.79
C HIS A 354 -6.76 19.39 24.34
N ARG A 355 -7.98 19.89 24.12
CA ARG A 355 -8.56 20.12 22.80
C ARG A 355 -7.75 21.03 21.91
N ARG A 356 -7.05 22.02 22.48
CA ARG A 356 -6.15 22.90 21.73
C ARG A 356 -5.00 22.11 21.11
N ILE A 357 -4.36 21.24 21.89
CA ILE A 357 -3.25 20.41 21.41
C ILE A 357 -3.74 19.46 20.33
N TRP A 358 -4.93 18.84 20.52
CA TRP A 358 -5.55 18.03 19.49
C TRP A 358 -5.74 18.80 18.18
N TRP A 359 -6.22 20.05 18.27
CA TRP A 359 -6.46 20.89 17.10
C TRP A 359 -5.17 21.26 16.36
N GLU A 360 -4.11 21.58 17.07
CA GLU A 360 -2.78 21.87 16.53
C GLU A 360 -2.18 20.61 15.87
N SER A 361 -2.23 19.46 16.54
CA SER A 361 -1.70 18.20 16.03
C SER A 361 -2.38 17.72 14.74
N GLN A 362 -3.70 17.89 14.61
CA GLN A 362 -4.39 17.55 13.38
C GLN A 362 -3.98 18.45 12.20
N ALA A 363 -3.75 19.73 12.44
CA ALA A 363 -3.29 20.68 11.43
C ALA A 363 -1.88 20.32 10.94
N PHE A 364 -0.97 19.98 11.85
CA PHE A 364 0.36 19.49 11.50
C PHE A 364 0.30 18.20 10.68
N GLY A 365 -0.54 17.24 11.09
CA GLY A 365 -0.73 15.99 10.32
C GLY A 365 -1.19 16.25 8.87
N ARG A 366 -2.10 17.21 8.68
CA ARG A 366 -2.56 17.62 7.36
C ARG A 366 -1.43 18.19 6.51
N LEU A 367 -0.60 19.07 7.07
CA LEU A 367 0.55 19.65 6.38
C LEU A 367 1.56 18.58 5.98
N VAL A 368 1.86 17.64 6.88
CA VAL A 368 2.75 16.49 6.60
C VAL A 368 2.21 15.66 5.42
N ALA A 369 0.90 15.40 5.40
CA ALA A 369 0.29 14.65 4.29
C ALA A 369 0.41 15.39 2.95
N GLU A 370 0.24 16.71 2.93
CA GLU A 370 0.33 17.52 1.72
C GLU A 370 1.76 17.67 1.21
N GLN A 371 2.72 17.84 2.11
CA GLN A 371 4.12 18.09 1.74
C GLN A 371 4.88 16.81 1.36
N PHE A 372 4.67 15.73 2.11
CA PHE A 372 5.51 14.53 1.99
C PHE A 372 4.77 13.31 1.44
N PHE A 373 3.44 13.27 1.54
CA PHE A 373 2.65 12.08 1.24
C PHE A 373 1.61 12.28 0.14
N ASP A 374 1.63 13.40 -0.58
CA ASP A 374 0.77 13.58 -1.75
C ASP A 374 1.21 12.65 -2.89
N GLN A 375 0.33 11.75 -3.29
CA GLN A 375 0.56 10.82 -4.41
C GLN A 375 0.88 11.54 -5.74
N LYS A 376 0.47 12.81 -5.90
CA LYS A 376 0.84 13.60 -7.09
C LYS A 376 2.34 13.87 -7.10
N VAL A 377 2.89 14.34 -5.97
CA VAL A 377 4.32 14.61 -5.83
C VAL A 377 5.15 13.33 -5.95
N ILE A 378 4.73 12.29 -5.22
CA ILE A 378 5.36 10.96 -5.26
C ILE A 378 5.35 10.40 -6.69
N GLY A 379 4.23 10.53 -7.39
CA GLY A 379 4.08 10.06 -8.77
C GLY A 379 4.99 10.80 -9.76
N GLN A 380 5.19 12.11 -9.57
CA GLN A 380 6.12 12.91 -10.37
C GLN A 380 7.56 12.48 -10.13
N GLN A 381 7.97 12.32 -8.87
CA GLN A 381 9.30 11.84 -8.51
C GLN A 381 9.61 10.45 -9.09
N LEU A 382 8.65 9.53 -9.01
CA LEU A 382 8.80 8.19 -9.57
C LEU A 382 8.89 8.22 -11.10
N LEU A 383 8.11 9.07 -11.77
CA LEU A 383 8.16 9.24 -13.21
C LEU A 383 9.52 9.80 -13.66
N GLU A 384 10.06 10.74 -12.92
CA GLU A 384 11.38 11.30 -13.19
C GLU A 384 12.47 10.23 -13.12
N LYS A 385 12.45 9.37 -12.09
CA LYS A 385 13.36 8.22 -12.01
C LYS A 385 13.21 7.29 -13.21
N ILE A 386 11.98 6.93 -13.59
CA ILE A 386 11.72 6.10 -14.77
C ILE A 386 12.31 6.74 -16.03
N ARG A 387 12.21 8.06 -16.19
CA ARG A 387 12.80 8.78 -17.34
C ARG A 387 14.31 8.68 -17.34
N THR A 388 14.95 9.06 -16.25
CA THR A 388 16.42 9.04 -16.13
C THR A 388 16.98 7.66 -16.50
N PHE A 389 16.49 6.60 -15.85
CA PHE A 389 16.97 5.24 -16.13
C PHE A 389 16.62 4.75 -17.55
N ALA A 390 15.49 5.15 -18.12
CA ALA A 390 15.15 4.80 -19.49
C ALA A 390 16.00 5.53 -20.53
N GLU A 391 16.51 6.71 -20.22
CA GLU A 391 17.45 7.49 -21.05
C GLU A 391 18.86 6.90 -20.95
N ASP A 392 19.34 6.54 -19.77
CA ASP A 392 20.63 5.90 -19.54
C ASP A 392 20.76 4.56 -20.28
N VAL A 393 19.70 3.73 -20.23
CA VAL A 393 19.66 2.46 -20.99
C VAL A 393 19.76 2.71 -22.50
N ARG A 394 19.18 3.79 -23.01
CA ARG A 394 19.30 4.16 -24.44
C ARG A 394 20.68 4.66 -24.79
N ALA A 395 21.31 5.47 -23.94
CA ALA A 395 22.67 5.97 -24.14
C ALA A 395 23.67 4.82 -24.08
N GLY A 396 23.57 3.90 -23.15
CA GLY A 396 24.39 2.70 -23.03
C GLY A 396 24.29 1.75 -24.24
N VAL A 397 23.10 1.60 -24.81
CA VAL A 397 22.91 0.85 -26.06
C VAL A 397 23.52 1.57 -27.27
N ALA A 398 23.46 2.90 -27.31
CA ALA A 398 24.09 3.70 -28.35
C ALA A 398 25.64 3.60 -28.33
N THR A 399 26.23 3.64 -27.13
CA THR A 399 27.68 3.48 -26.94
C THR A 399 28.18 2.07 -27.26
N ALA A 400 27.42 1.03 -26.91
CA ALA A 400 27.75 -0.36 -27.25
C ALA A 400 27.63 -0.62 -28.76
N SER A 401 26.67 0.01 -29.46
CA SER A 401 26.52 -0.07 -30.92
C SER A 401 27.60 0.70 -31.67
N ALA A 402 28.10 1.79 -31.10
CA ALA A 402 29.21 2.58 -31.69
C ALA A 402 30.58 1.90 -31.47
N ALA A 403 30.75 1.14 -30.39
CA ALA A 403 31.99 0.39 -30.11
C ALA A 403 32.07 -0.96 -30.85
N GLY A 404 30.97 -1.43 -31.45
CA GLY A 404 30.93 -2.69 -32.23
C GLY A 404 30.99 -2.52 -33.75
N GLY A 405 31.25 -1.32 -34.24
CA GLY A 405 31.29 -0.98 -35.67
C GLY A 405 32.68 -0.95 -36.32
N ASP A 406 33.73 -1.24 -35.58
CA ASP A 406 35.10 -1.32 -36.11
C ASP A 406 35.73 -2.69 -35.78
N VAL A 407 35.31 -3.75 -36.51
CA VAL A 407 36.08 -4.98 -36.74
C VAL A 407 35.71 -5.51 -38.12
#